data_ba84fc4592c9e4e2cb25d09053b7def9
#
_entry.id   ba84fc4592c9e4e2cb25d09053b7def9
#
_cell.length_a   1.000
_cell.length_b   1.000
_cell.length_c   1.000
_cell.angle_alpha   90.00
_cell.angle_beta   90.00
_cell.angle_gamma   90.00
#
_symmetry.space_group_name_H-M   'P 1'
#
loop_
_entity.id
_entity.type
_entity.pdbx_description
1 polymer ?
#
loop_
_entity_poly.entity_id
_entity_poly.type
_entity_poly.pdbx_seq_one_letter_code
_entity_poly.pdbx_strand_id
1 'polypeptide(L)'
;PSTPPLEDHSFDIAASLSALDDFGPVDKGTSTGGAVDVEAVFAKFKEGVRQQVAETDAQSHYDLGVAYKEMGLINDALTEFELASRDPSRECVCHSMAGMMHLEQGNLEAAIEAFIRGLHAEQKSADQELALYYELGNTYQLRSNPREALFYFQKVMRRDAGYRDVAARVR
;
A
#
# COMPACT_ATOMS: atom_id res chain seq x y z
N PRO A 1 -41.60 -5.26 -4.68
CA PRO A 1 -40.48 -5.30 -3.74
C PRO A 1 -39.42 -4.34 -4.24
N SER A 2 -39.38 -3.19 -3.57
CA SER A 2 -38.45 -2.10 -3.90
C SER A 2 -37.09 -2.43 -3.31
N THR A 3 -36.08 -2.51 -4.14
CA THR A 3 -34.69 -2.52 -3.71
C THR A 3 -34.38 -1.19 -3.02
N PRO A 4 -33.76 -1.18 -1.83
CA PRO A 4 -33.33 0.04 -1.21
C PRO A 4 -32.23 0.68 -2.09
N PRO A 5 -32.16 2.01 -2.17
CA PRO A 5 -31.09 2.67 -2.89
C PRO A 5 -29.77 2.33 -2.24
N LEU A 6 -28.76 1.99 -3.07
CA LEU A 6 -27.37 1.91 -2.66
C LEU A 6 -26.99 3.29 -2.10
N GLU A 7 -26.77 3.35 -0.80
CA GLU A 7 -26.20 4.55 -0.19
C GLU A 7 -24.80 4.73 -0.78
N ASP A 8 -24.66 5.78 -1.55
CA ASP A 8 -23.40 6.22 -2.14
C ASP A 8 -22.50 6.72 -0.99
N HIS A 9 -21.64 5.84 -0.50
CA HIS A 9 -20.59 6.20 0.44
C HIS A 9 -19.41 6.83 -0.31
N SER A 10 -19.70 7.72 -1.27
CA SER A 10 -18.66 8.57 -1.82
C SER A 10 -18.11 9.42 -0.67
N PHE A 11 -16.86 9.18 -0.35
CA PHE A 11 -16.08 9.89 0.66
C PHE A 11 -16.27 11.40 0.45
N ASP A 12 -17.00 12.06 1.33
CA ASP A 12 -17.23 13.49 1.23
C ASP A 12 -15.98 14.24 1.66
N ILE A 13 -15.05 14.37 0.72
CA ILE A 13 -13.81 15.13 0.86
C ILE A 13 -14.14 16.60 1.24
N ALA A 14 -15.31 17.11 0.82
CA ALA A 14 -15.74 18.44 1.17
C ALA A 14 -16.07 18.59 2.67
N ALA A 15 -16.66 17.56 3.29
CA ALA A 15 -16.88 17.55 4.75
C ALA A 15 -15.56 17.51 5.53
N SER A 16 -14.58 16.74 5.01
CA SER A 16 -13.23 16.68 5.60
C SER A 16 -12.46 17.99 5.43
N LEU A 17 -12.67 18.71 4.33
CA LEU A 17 -12.08 20.03 4.09
C LEU A 17 -12.76 21.13 4.93
N SER A 18 -14.07 21.02 5.20
CA SER A 18 -14.76 21.94 6.09
C SER A 18 -14.26 21.89 7.54
N ALA A 19 -13.73 20.74 7.97
CA ALA A 19 -13.08 20.63 9.28
C ALA A 19 -11.74 21.41 9.34
N LEU A 20 -11.17 21.78 8.18
CA LEU A 20 -9.99 22.65 8.09
C LEU A 20 -10.33 24.14 8.16
N ASP A 21 -11.58 24.52 7.86
CA ASP A 21 -12.06 25.91 7.94
C ASP A 21 -12.31 26.39 9.39
N ASP A 22 -12.36 25.49 10.35
CA ASP A 22 -12.48 25.81 11.79
C ASP A 22 -11.15 26.27 12.42
N PHE A 23 -10.09 26.35 11.63
CA PHE A 23 -8.91 27.15 11.94
C PHE A 23 -9.23 28.62 11.61
N GLY A 24 -9.72 29.36 12.61
CA GLY A 24 -10.13 30.77 12.53
C GLY A 24 -9.21 31.64 11.68
N PRO A 25 -9.65 32.87 11.31
CA PRO A 25 -8.97 33.70 10.35
C PRO A 25 -7.52 33.92 10.75
N VAL A 26 -6.60 33.62 9.81
CA VAL A 26 -5.19 33.96 9.97
C VAL A 26 -5.06 35.45 10.12
N ASP A 27 -4.88 35.91 11.35
CA ASP A 27 -4.61 37.30 11.67
C ASP A 27 -3.31 37.73 10.97
N LYS A 28 -3.47 38.58 9.96
CA LYS A 28 -2.35 39.16 9.20
C LYS A 28 -1.67 40.27 10.02
N GLY A 29 -1.13 39.94 11.15
CA GLY A 29 -0.44 40.94 11.92
C GLY A 29 0.24 40.40 13.15
N THR A 30 1.37 39.77 12.99
CA THR A 30 2.63 39.90 13.75
C THR A 30 3.56 38.79 13.37
N SER A 31 4.69 39.13 12.77
CA SER A 31 5.78 38.24 12.45
C SER A 31 6.43 37.73 13.74
N THR A 32 6.00 36.58 14.20
CA THR A 32 6.79 35.70 15.07
C THR A 32 6.46 34.27 14.63
N GLY A 33 7.46 33.55 14.08
CA GLY A 33 7.35 32.29 13.38
C GLY A 33 6.59 31.21 14.13
N GLY A 34 5.29 31.17 13.93
CA GLY A 34 4.47 30.00 14.16
C GLY A 34 4.59 29.10 12.92
N ALA A 35 5.62 28.26 12.84
CA ALA A 35 5.60 27.16 11.90
C ALA A 35 4.33 26.37 12.22
N VAL A 36 3.40 26.29 11.25
CA VAL A 36 2.25 25.38 11.35
C VAL A 36 2.86 24.01 11.62
N ASP A 37 2.57 23.42 12.77
CA ASP A 37 3.04 22.10 13.09
C ASP A 37 2.30 21.11 12.18
N VAL A 38 2.92 20.86 11.01
CA VAL A 38 2.40 19.98 9.96
C VAL A 38 2.12 18.59 10.54
N GLU A 39 2.94 18.15 11.50
CA GLU A 39 2.78 16.87 12.16
C GLU A 39 1.52 16.82 13.02
N ALA A 40 1.21 17.90 13.74
CA ALA A 40 -0.04 18.00 14.51
C ALA A 40 -1.29 18.04 13.61
N VAL A 41 -1.21 18.72 12.46
CA VAL A 41 -2.29 18.74 11.45
C VAL A 41 -2.51 17.35 10.88
N PHE A 42 -1.45 16.65 10.50
CA PHE A 42 -1.54 15.26 10.02
C PHE A 42 -2.07 14.31 11.08
N ALA A 43 -1.67 14.46 12.34
CA ALA A 43 -2.17 13.64 13.44
C ALA A 43 -3.69 13.77 13.60
N LYS A 44 -4.21 15.00 13.54
CA LYS A 44 -5.67 15.27 13.58
C LYS A 44 -6.40 14.72 12.36
N PHE A 45 -5.82 14.87 11.18
CA PHE A 45 -6.37 14.29 9.94
C PHE A 45 -6.48 12.77 10.05
N LYS A 46 -5.40 12.10 10.45
CA LYS A 46 -5.38 10.64 10.62
C LYS A 46 -6.41 10.18 11.66
N GLU A 47 -6.56 10.90 12.76
CA GLU A 47 -7.56 10.58 13.77
C GLU A 47 -8.99 10.74 13.24
N GLY A 48 -9.28 11.81 12.48
CA GLY A 48 -10.57 12.01 11.85
C GLY A 48 -10.92 10.90 10.85
N VAL A 49 -9.96 10.49 10.03
CA VAL A 49 -10.12 9.37 9.09
C VAL A 49 -10.37 8.05 9.82
N ARG A 50 -9.59 7.77 10.89
CA ARG A 50 -9.74 6.55 11.69
C ARG A 50 -11.12 6.44 12.33
N GLN A 51 -11.73 7.54 12.72
CA GLN A 51 -13.09 7.55 13.27
C GLN A 51 -14.18 7.28 12.24
N GLN A 52 -13.92 7.51 10.96
CA GLN A 52 -14.90 7.36 9.88
C GLN A 52 -14.81 6.00 9.18
N VAL A 53 -13.67 5.33 9.25
CA VAL A 53 -13.45 4.03 8.59
C VAL A 53 -13.67 2.91 9.58
N ALA A 54 -14.63 2.02 9.27
CA ALA A 54 -14.84 0.81 10.06
C ALA A 54 -13.65 -0.14 9.88
N GLU A 55 -13.15 -0.74 10.95
CA GLU A 55 -12.03 -1.71 10.92
C GLU A 55 -12.24 -2.91 9.98
N THR A 56 -13.48 -3.17 9.58
CA THR A 56 -13.85 -4.25 8.67
C THR A 56 -13.97 -3.82 7.21
N ASP A 57 -13.82 -2.51 6.92
CA ASP A 57 -13.92 -2.00 5.55
C ASP A 57 -12.57 -2.10 4.83
N ALA A 58 -12.29 -3.27 4.29
CA ALA A 58 -11.06 -3.56 3.57
C ALA A 58 -10.86 -2.67 2.33
N GLN A 59 -11.95 -2.21 1.68
CA GLN A 59 -11.85 -1.30 0.55
C GLN A 59 -11.32 0.06 1.00
N SER A 60 -11.93 0.65 2.02
CA SER A 60 -11.51 1.95 2.55
C SER A 60 -10.07 1.91 3.10
N HIS A 61 -9.68 0.84 3.78
CA HIS A 61 -8.30 0.65 4.21
C HIS A 61 -7.33 0.54 3.04
N TYR A 62 -7.69 -0.16 1.98
CA TYR A 62 -6.86 -0.23 0.77
C TYR A 62 -6.68 1.14 0.14
N ASP A 63 -7.77 1.89 -0.05
CA ASP A 63 -7.74 3.23 -0.66
C ASP A 63 -6.94 4.23 0.18
N LEU A 64 -7.06 4.16 1.51
CA LEU A 64 -6.22 4.93 2.45
C LEU A 64 -4.75 4.54 2.34
N GLY A 65 -4.44 3.26 2.26
CA GLY A 65 -3.07 2.78 2.08
C GLY A 65 -2.44 3.36 0.81
N VAL A 66 -3.18 3.39 -0.30
CA VAL A 66 -2.74 4.02 -1.55
C VAL A 66 -2.51 5.51 -1.36
N ALA A 67 -3.45 6.23 -0.74
CA ALA A 67 -3.34 7.67 -0.51
C ALA A 67 -2.13 8.01 0.39
N TYR A 68 -1.94 7.28 1.48
CA TYR A 68 -0.78 7.48 2.36
C TYR A 68 0.55 7.18 1.65
N LYS A 69 0.59 6.15 0.80
CA LYS A 69 1.77 5.85 -0.02
C LYS A 69 2.10 7.01 -0.95
N GLU A 70 1.11 7.58 -1.64
CA GLU A 70 1.30 8.74 -2.54
C GLU A 70 1.79 9.99 -1.79
N MET A 71 1.38 10.16 -0.55
CA MET A 71 1.87 11.23 0.34
C MET A 71 3.25 10.95 0.95
N GLY A 72 3.84 9.79 0.71
CA GLY A 72 5.12 9.37 1.30
C GLY A 72 5.02 8.92 2.77
N LEU A 73 3.80 8.74 3.30
CA LEU A 73 3.54 8.26 4.66
C LEU A 73 3.59 6.73 4.71
N ILE A 74 4.80 6.19 4.51
CA ILE A 74 5.00 4.76 4.26
C ILE A 74 4.52 3.89 5.41
N ASN A 75 4.80 4.25 6.67
CA ASN A 75 4.39 3.46 7.83
C ASN A 75 2.87 3.44 8.01
N ASP A 76 2.20 4.57 7.77
CA ASP A 76 0.74 4.64 7.81
C ASP A 76 0.13 3.80 6.68
N ALA A 77 0.69 3.89 5.47
CA ALA A 77 0.26 3.07 4.34
C ALA A 77 0.40 1.56 4.60
N LEU A 78 1.53 1.12 5.18
CA LEU A 78 1.74 -0.28 5.57
C LEU A 78 0.69 -0.75 6.58
N THR A 79 0.34 0.09 7.54
CA THR A 79 -0.71 -0.22 8.52
C THR A 79 -2.07 -0.42 7.85
N GLU A 80 -2.43 0.45 6.92
CA GLU A 80 -3.70 0.36 6.20
C GLU A 80 -3.74 -0.88 5.28
N PHE A 81 -2.65 -1.19 4.58
CA PHE A 81 -2.57 -2.42 3.79
C PHE A 81 -2.64 -3.69 4.64
N GLU A 82 -2.09 -3.70 5.85
CA GLU A 82 -2.23 -4.85 6.77
C GLU A 82 -3.69 -5.03 7.21
N LEU A 83 -4.43 -3.95 7.47
CA LEU A 83 -5.85 -4.01 7.76
C LEU A 83 -6.66 -4.52 6.56
N ALA A 84 -6.39 -3.97 5.36
CA ALA A 84 -7.06 -4.38 4.13
C ALA A 84 -6.77 -5.85 3.75
N SER A 85 -5.58 -6.37 4.10
CA SER A 85 -5.18 -7.76 3.79
C SER A 85 -5.96 -8.82 4.55
N ARG A 86 -6.73 -8.44 5.56
CA ARG A 86 -7.63 -9.35 6.28
C ARG A 86 -8.79 -9.84 5.39
N ASP A 87 -9.09 -9.11 4.33
CA ASP A 87 -9.99 -9.59 3.28
C ASP A 87 -9.22 -10.50 2.31
N PRO A 88 -9.60 -11.80 2.17
CA PRO A 88 -8.92 -12.74 1.29
C PRO A 88 -8.80 -12.28 -0.16
N SER A 89 -9.77 -11.50 -0.65
CA SER A 89 -9.76 -10.97 -2.02
C SER A 89 -8.68 -9.90 -2.24
N ARG A 90 -8.19 -9.27 -1.17
CA ARG A 90 -7.19 -8.20 -1.19
C ARG A 90 -5.84 -8.62 -0.63
N GLU A 91 -5.77 -9.75 0.05
CA GLU A 91 -4.58 -10.24 0.73
C GLU A 91 -3.35 -10.21 -0.18
N CYS A 92 -3.44 -10.79 -1.37
CA CYS A 92 -2.32 -10.85 -2.32
C CYS A 92 -1.84 -9.46 -2.73
N VAL A 93 -2.75 -8.56 -3.13
CA VAL A 93 -2.38 -7.21 -3.60
C VAL A 93 -1.81 -6.36 -2.47
N CYS A 94 -2.38 -6.44 -1.26
CA CYS A 94 -1.90 -5.69 -0.10
C CYS A 94 -0.48 -6.10 0.28
N HIS A 95 -0.19 -7.40 0.34
CA HIS A 95 1.16 -7.89 0.61
C HIS A 95 2.15 -7.57 -0.52
N SER A 96 1.71 -7.56 -1.77
CA SER A 96 2.52 -7.10 -2.89
C SER A 96 2.89 -5.63 -2.75
N MET A 97 1.93 -4.78 -2.40
CA MET A 97 2.17 -3.34 -2.16
C MET A 97 3.11 -3.12 -0.98
N ALA A 98 2.91 -3.84 0.13
CA ALA A 98 3.80 -3.77 1.29
C ALA A 98 5.24 -4.19 0.93
N GLY A 99 5.41 -5.26 0.15
CA GLY A 99 6.71 -5.70 -0.34
C GLY A 99 7.43 -4.65 -1.17
N MET A 100 6.73 -4.01 -2.11
CA MET A 100 7.28 -2.92 -2.91
C MET A 100 7.72 -1.73 -2.05
N MET A 101 6.92 -1.36 -1.05
CA MET A 101 7.25 -0.26 -0.14
C MET A 101 8.48 -0.57 0.72
N HIS A 102 8.62 -1.80 1.20
CA HIS A 102 9.82 -2.24 1.89
C HIS A 102 11.05 -2.24 0.99
N LEU A 103 10.91 -2.58 -0.30
CA LEU A 103 12.00 -2.44 -1.27
C LEU A 103 12.44 -0.98 -1.45
N GLU A 104 11.49 -0.06 -1.58
CA GLU A 104 11.78 1.38 -1.69
C GLU A 104 12.52 1.92 -0.46
N GLN A 105 12.26 1.35 0.72
CA GLN A 105 12.99 1.66 1.96
C GLN A 105 14.34 0.94 2.08
N GLY A 106 14.69 0.05 1.15
CA GLY A 106 15.88 -0.79 1.23
C GLY A 106 15.80 -1.93 2.25
N ASN A 107 14.61 -2.19 2.80
CA ASN A 107 14.38 -3.28 3.76
C ASN A 107 14.08 -4.58 3.03
N LEU A 108 15.14 -5.25 2.56
CA LEU A 108 15.03 -6.41 1.69
C LEU A 108 14.39 -7.61 2.38
N GLU A 109 14.64 -7.82 3.69
CA GLU A 109 14.06 -8.92 4.46
C GLU A 109 12.54 -8.79 4.58
N ALA A 110 12.07 -7.61 4.97
CA ALA A 110 10.63 -7.36 5.08
C ALA A 110 9.94 -7.41 3.71
N ALA A 111 10.62 -6.99 2.65
CA ALA A 111 10.10 -7.11 1.28
C ALA A 111 9.92 -8.58 0.88
N ILE A 112 10.92 -9.43 1.12
CA ILE A 112 10.83 -10.88 0.86
C ILE A 112 9.68 -11.50 1.63
N GLU A 113 9.56 -11.20 2.93
CA GLU A 113 8.50 -11.72 3.78
C GLU A 113 7.12 -11.32 3.24
N ALA A 114 6.93 -10.06 2.91
CA ALA A 114 5.67 -9.56 2.36
C ALA A 114 5.32 -10.23 1.03
N PHE A 115 6.26 -10.38 0.10
CA PHE A 115 6.01 -11.07 -1.17
C PHE A 115 5.68 -12.56 -0.97
N ILE A 116 6.33 -13.23 -0.03
CA ILE A 116 6.01 -14.62 0.32
C ILE A 116 4.60 -14.73 0.90
N ARG A 117 4.19 -13.82 1.79
CA ARG A 117 2.81 -13.76 2.29
C ARG A 117 1.82 -13.58 1.14
N GLY A 118 2.11 -12.71 0.17
CA GLY A 118 1.29 -12.55 -1.03
C GLY A 118 1.18 -13.84 -1.86
N LEU A 119 2.26 -14.61 -1.98
CA LEU A 119 2.23 -15.94 -2.64
C LEU A 119 1.38 -16.97 -1.90
N HIS A 120 1.26 -16.87 -0.58
CA HIS A 120 0.44 -17.76 0.22
C HIS A 120 -1.05 -17.38 0.24
N ALA A 121 -1.41 -16.18 -0.24
CA ALA A 121 -2.81 -15.77 -0.35
C ALA A 121 -3.59 -16.78 -1.19
N GLU A 122 -4.77 -17.17 -0.69
CA GLU A 122 -5.61 -18.15 -1.37
C GLU A 122 -6.20 -17.61 -2.67
N GLN A 123 -6.63 -16.35 -2.63
CA GLN A 123 -7.22 -15.67 -3.78
C GLN A 123 -6.17 -14.80 -4.47
N LYS A 124 -5.52 -15.37 -5.47
CA LYS A 124 -4.59 -14.64 -6.35
C LYS A 124 -4.73 -15.09 -7.78
N SER A 125 -4.53 -14.18 -8.72
CA SER A 125 -4.48 -14.50 -10.14
C SER A 125 -3.11 -15.10 -10.54
N ALA A 126 -3.08 -15.77 -11.70
CA ALA A 126 -1.82 -16.26 -12.27
C ALA A 126 -0.84 -15.11 -12.54
N ASP A 127 -1.35 -13.93 -12.93
CA ASP A 127 -0.53 -12.74 -13.19
C ASP A 127 0.07 -12.17 -11.89
N GLN A 128 -0.72 -12.16 -10.81
CA GLN A 128 -0.23 -11.75 -9.49
C GLN A 128 0.87 -12.69 -8.98
N GLU A 129 0.68 -13.99 -9.14
CA GLU A 129 1.68 -14.99 -8.75
C GLU A 129 2.96 -14.83 -9.57
N LEU A 130 2.83 -14.62 -10.89
CA LEU A 130 3.97 -14.40 -11.78
C LEU A 130 4.75 -13.13 -11.39
N ALA A 131 4.05 -12.03 -11.11
CA ALA A 131 4.65 -10.79 -10.65
C ALA A 131 5.40 -10.97 -9.33
N LEU A 132 4.83 -11.68 -8.36
CA LEU A 132 5.46 -11.96 -7.08
C LEU A 132 6.74 -12.80 -7.22
N TYR A 133 6.74 -13.82 -8.09
CA TYR A 133 7.97 -14.55 -8.38
C TYR A 133 9.06 -13.66 -8.96
N TYR A 134 8.68 -12.75 -9.86
CA TYR A 134 9.64 -11.82 -10.45
C TYR A 134 10.21 -10.85 -9.39
N GLU A 135 9.37 -10.27 -8.53
CA GLU A 135 9.82 -9.36 -7.47
C GLU A 135 10.67 -10.07 -6.41
N LEU A 136 10.38 -11.32 -6.08
CA LEU A 136 11.24 -12.15 -5.22
C LEU A 136 12.61 -12.38 -5.87
N GLY A 137 12.63 -12.71 -7.15
CA GLY A 137 13.89 -12.85 -7.90
C GLY A 137 14.74 -11.56 -7.83
N ASN A 138 14.13 -10.41 -8.08
CA ASN A 138 14.78 -9.11 -7.97
C ASN A 138 15.30 -8.85 -6.55
N THR A 139 14.49 -9.10 -5.54
CA THR A 139 14.83 -8.81 -4.15
C THR A 139 15.99 -9.70 -3.68
N TYR A 140 15.98 -10.98 -4.03
CA TYR A 140 17.09 -11.87 -3.72
C TYR A 140 18.37 -11.50 -4.48
N GLN A 141 18.26 -10.99 -5.71
CA GLN A 141 19.41 -10.47 -6.43
C GLN A 141 20.01 -9.24 -5.74
N LEU A 142 19.18 -8.30 -5.29
CA LEU A 142 19.61 -7.15 -4.49
C LEU A 142 20.27 -7.55 -3.17
N ARG A 143 19.77 -8.62 -2.56
CA ARG A 143 20.34 -9.21 -1.34
C ARG A 143 21.65 -9.97 -1.57
N SER A 144 22.15 -10.01 -2.81
CA SER A 144 23.32 -10.79 -3.20
C SER A 144 23.18 -12.32 -2.96
N ASN A 145 21.96 -12.82 -3.12
CA ASN A 145 21.66 -14.25 -3.08
C ASN A 145 21.26 -14.76 -4.48
N PRO A 146 22.24 -15.03 -5.37
CA PRO A 146 21.97 -15.38 -6.76
C PRO A 146 21.26 -16.73 -6.92
N ARG A 147 21.44 -17.64 -5.97
CA ARG A 147 20.81 -18.96 -6.01
C ARG A 147 19.30 -18.87 -5.89
N GLU A 148 18.81 -18.13 -4.89
CA GLU A 148 17.40 -17.90 -4.69
C GLU A 148 16.81 -17.01 -5.80
N ALA A 149 17.54 -15.98 -6.22
CA ALA A 149 17.14 -15.16 -7.35
C ALA A 149 16.88 -15.99 -8.61
N LEU A 150 17.84 -16.86 -8.96
CA LEU A 150 17.72 -17.75 -10.12
C LEU A 150 16.53 -18.71 -9.99
N PHE A 151 16.31 -19.27 -8.80
CA PHE A 151 15.16 -20.14 -8.53
C PHE A 151 13.82 -19.46 -8.87
N TYR A 152 13.62 -18.22 -8.42
CA TYR A 152 12.39 -17.49 -8.69
C TYR A 152 12.28 -17.02 -10.15
N PHE A 153 13.36 -16.54 -10.76
CA PHE A 153 13.36 -16.20 -12.18
C PHE A 153 13.09 -17.41 -13.09
N GLN A 154 13.57 -18.59 -12.73
CA GLN A 154 13.23 -19.81 -13.46
C GLN A 154 11.74 -20.17 -13.37
N LYS A 155 11.07 -19.88 -12.23
CA LYS A 155 9.61 -20.03 -12.10
C LYS A 155 8.87 -19.09 -13.06
N VAL A 156 9.32 -17.84 -13.18
CA VAL A 156 8.78 -16.89 -14.15
C VAL A 156 9.01 -17.40 -15.58
N MET A 157 10.24 -17.74 -15.91
CA MET A 157 10.65 -18.19 -17.25
C MET A 157 9.85 -19.40 -17.75
N ARG A 158 9.52 -20.35 -16.86
CA ARG A 158 8.72 -21.55 -17.20
C ARG A 158 7.26 -21.21 -17.52
N ARG A 159 6.72 -20.13 -16.95
CA ARG A 159 5.33 -19.71 -17.17
C ARG A 159 5.23 -18.74 -18.35
N ASP A 160 6.12 -17.78 -18.39
CA ASP A 160 6.19 -16.77 -19.44
C ASP A 160 7.64 -16.34 -19.67
N ALA A 161 8.23 -16.85 -20.74
CA ALA A 161 9.60 -16.52 -21.13
C ALA A 161 9.75 -15.06 -21.63
N GLY A 162 8.65 -14.41 -21.98
CA GLY A 162 8.61 -13.01 -22.42
C GLY A 162 8.34 -12.02 -21.31
N TYR A 163 8.13 -12.48 -20.08
CA TYR A 163 7.81 -11.60 -18.97
C TYR A 163 9.00 -10.70 -18.62
N ARG A 164 8.83 -9.38 -18.84
CA ARG A 164 9.87 -8.36 -18.61
C ARG A 164 11.24 -8.81 -19.17
N ASP A 165 12.30 -8.72 -18.39
CA ASP A 165 13.66 -9.09 -18.78
C ASP A 165 14.12 -10.47 -18.23
N VAL A 166 13.17 -11.33 -17.83
CA VAL A 166 13.46 -12.62 -17.18
C VAL A 166 14.44 -13.51 -17.99
N ALA A 167 14.32 -13.49 -19.31
CA ALA A 167 15.22 -14.26 -20.18
C ALA A 167 16.69 -13.81 -20.05
N ALA A 168 16.95 -12.54 -19.75
CA ALA A 168 18.30 -12.04 -19.49
C ALA A 168 18.77 -12.38 -18.07
N ARG A 169 17.85 -12.48 -17.10
CA ARG A 169 18.15 -12.78 -15.68
C ARG A 169 18.49 -14.24 -15.42
N VAL A 170 18.09 -15.16 -16.30
CA VAL A 170 18.29 -16.62 -16.14
C VAL A 170 19.57 -17.08 -16.85
N ARG A 171 20.25 -16.22 -17.62
CA ARG A 171 21.53 -16.50 -18.28
C ARG A 171 22.71 -16.34 -17.33
#